data_6dc81b71973e6629dc1841457f662018
#
_entry.id   6dc81b71973e6629dc1841457f662018
#
_cell.length_a   1.000
_cell.length_b   1.000
_cell.length_c   1.000
_cell.angle_alpha   90.00
_cell.angle_beta   90.00
_cell.angle_gamma   90.00
#
_symmetry.space_group_name_H-M   'P 1'
#
loop_
_entity.id
_entity.type
_entity.pdbx_description
1 polymer ?
#
loop_
_entity_poly.entity_id
_entity_poly.type
_entity_poly.pdbx_seq_one_letter_code
_entity_poly.pdbx_strand_id
1 'polypeptide(L)'
;RLRVELKDAAARGYICENYGALFRLPDLGPIGANGIANPRDFETPVAAYEDIDAPVELVQKYQGGLWTTMLDHSPFDVVAWHGNLAPYRYDLRRFNTINTVSFDHPDPSIFTVLTSPTDTAGTANCDFVIFPPRWMVAENTFRPPWFHRNVMSEFMGLITGAYDAKADGFSPGGASLHNQMSGHGPDQASYNSAVNAELKPHKQENTMAFM
;
A
#
# COMPACT_ATOMS: atom_id res chain seq x y z
N ARG A 1 -6.52 -8.44 -19.65
CA ARG A 1 -5.60 -7.42 -20.20
C ARG A 1 -5.77 -6.14 -19.42
N LEU A 2 -4.67 -5.61 -18.87
CA LEU A 2 -4.63 -4.28 -18.27
C LEU A 2 -4.00 -3.32 -19.28
N ARG A 3 -4.71 -2.24 -19.60
CA ARG A 3 -4.21 -1.15 -20.43
C ARG A 3 -4.08 0.11 -19.59
N VAL A 4 -2.91 0.71 -19.59
CA VAL A 4 -2.63 1.97 -18.89
C VAL A 4 -2.38 3.05 -19.92
N GLU A 5 -3.16 4.11 -19.86
CA GLU A 5 -3.00 5.29 -20.70
C GLU A 5 -2.67 6.50 -19.84
N LEU A 6 -1.62 7.21 -20.19
CA LEU A 6 -1.26 8.46 -19.53
C LEU A 6 -2.17 9.59 -20.04
N LYS A 7 -2.75 10.33 -19.11
CA LYS A 7 -3.48 11.57 -19.44
C LYS A 7 -2.54 12.76 -19.54
N ASP A 8 -1.46 12.72 -18.78
CA ASP A 8 -0.42 13.74 -18.75
C ASP A 8 0.88 13.17 -19.32
N ALA A 9 1.92 14.00 -19.43
CA ALA A 9 3.19 13.63 -20.02
C ALA A 9 3.93 12.51 -19.26
N ALA A 10 3.66 12.35 -17.97
CA ALA A 10 4.28 11.33 -17.13
C ALA A 10 3.37 10.89 -15.99
N ALA A 11 3.54 9.64 -15.59
CA ALA A 11 2.98 9.11 -14.34
C ALA A 11 4.07 8.37 -13.57
N ARG A 12 3.87 8.25 -12.26
CA ARG A 12 4.75 7.51 -11.37
C ARG A 12 3.92 6.50 -10.60
N GLY A 13 4.45 5.31 -10.42
CA GLY A 13 3.76 4.25 -9.71
C GLY A 13 4.69 3.18 -9.21
N TYR A 14 4.16 2.30 -8.40
CA TYR A 14 4.79 1.12 -7.89
C TYR A 14 3.92 -0.08 -8.24
N ILE A 15 4.53 -1.23 -8.42
CA ILE A 15 3.84 -2.48 -8.71
C ILE A 15 4.25 -3.48 -7.65
N CYS A 16 3.26 -4.02 -6.94
CA CYS A 16 3.42 -5.14 -6.03
C CYS A 16 2.74 -6.37 -6.63
N GLU A 17 3.44 -7.48 -6.70
CA GLU A 17 2.90 -8.77 -7.09
C GLU A 17 2.98 -9.72 -5.90
N ASN A 18 1.83 -10.18 -5.44
CA ASN A 18 1.71 -11.06 -4.30
C ASN A 18 1.46 -12.50 -4.75
N TYR A 19 2.17 -13.44 -4.14
CA TYR A 19 2.00 -14.89 -4.31
C TYR A 19 1.46 -15.46 -3.01
N GLY A 20 0.24 -15.95 -3.00
CA GLY A 20 -0.42 -16.48 -1.83
C GLY A 20 -1.91 -16.19 -1.84
N ALA A 21 -2.48 -15.90 -0.70
CA ALA A 21 -3.89 -15.54 -0.61
C ALA A 21 -4.18 -14.22 -1.34
N LEU A 22 -5.38 -14.09 -1.86
CA LEU A 22 -5.84 -12.85 -2.48
C LEU A 22 -5.90 -11.72 -1.46
N PHE A 23 -5.64 -10.50 -1.90
CA PHE A 23 -5.87 -9.32 -1.09
C PHE A 23 -7.34 -9.16 -0.76
N ARG A 24 -7.63 -8.83 0.48
CA ARG A 24 -8.96 -8.52 1.01
C ARG A 24 -8.89 -7.35 1.98
N LEU A 25 -10.04 -6.82 2.37
CA LEU A 25 -10.11 -5.86 3.47
C LEU A 25 -9.66 -6.53 4.78
N PRO A 26 -8.97 -5.79 5.66
CA PRO A 26 -8.60 -6.29 6.98
C PRO A 26 -9.83 -6.70 7.80
N ASP A 27 -9.67 -7.70 8.63
CA ASP A 27 -10.69 -8.07 9.60
C ASP A 27 -10.83 -6.98 10.68
N LEU A 28 -12.01 -6.85 11.26
CA LEU A 28 -12.22 -6.00 12.41
C LEU A 28 -11.45 -6.57 13.60
N GLY A 29 -10.70 -5.70 14.28
CA GLY A 29 -10.04 -6.06 15.53
C GLY A 29 -11.03 -6.12 16.71
N PRO A 30 -10.54 -6.49 17.91
CA PRO A 30 -11.38 -6.60 19.12
C PRO A 30 -12.13 -5.31 19.49
N ILE A 31 -11.61 -4.17 19.10
CA ILE A 31 -12.17 -2.83 19.38
C ILE A 31 -12.75 -2.16 18.13
N GLY A 32 -12.96 -2.90 17.03
CA GLY A 32 -13.46 -2.39 15.77
C GLY A 32 -12.42 -2.43 14.65
N ALA A 33 -12.61 -1.61 13.63
CA ALA A 33 -11.70 -1.53 12.49
C ALA A 33 -10.33 -0.95 12.90
N ASN A 34 -9.26 -1.58 12.43
CA ASN A 34 -7.91 -1.08 12.64
C ASN A 34 -7.57 0.12 11.75
N GLY A 35 -8.19 0.18 10.61
CA GLY A 35 -8.17 1.30 9.67
C GLY A 35 -9.38 1.13 8.78
N ILE A 36 -9.74 2.13 7.99
CA ILE A 36 -10.98 2.04 7.24
C ILE A 36 -10.77 2.38 5.77
N ALA A 37 -10.59 1.34 4.96
CA ALA A 37 -10.93 1.35 3.56
C ALA A 37 -12.38 0.84 3.43
N ASN A 38 -13.31 1.70 3.03
CA ASN A 38 -14.72 1.32 2.95
C ASN A 38 -14.99 0.57 1.64
N PRO A 39 -15.67 -0.59 1.66
CA PRO A 39 -15.98 -1.35 0.44
C PRO A 39 -16.69 -0.53 -0.64
N ARG A 40 -17.54 0.41 -0.29
CA ARG A 40 -18.26 1.29 -1.22
C ARG A 40 -17.35 2.18 -2.06
N ASP A 41 -16.12 2.41 -1.62
CA ASP A 41 -15.16 3.30 -2.27
C ASP A 41 -14.27 2.56 -3.28
N PHE A 42 -14.40 1.24 -3.37
CA PHE A 42 -13.76 0.42 -4.38
C PHE A 42 -14.62 0.38 -5.64
N GLU A 43 -14.03 0.79 -6.75
CA GLU A 43 -14.72 0.84 -8.03
C GLU A 43 -14.26 -0.31 -8.93
N THR A 44 -15.21 -1.13 -9.35
CA THR A 44 -14.97 -2.19 -10.34
C THR A 44 -15.23 -1.62 -11.73
N PRO A 45 -14.26 -1.69 -12.66
CA PRO A 45 -14.47 -1.21 -14.01
C PRO A 45 -15.50 -2.07 -14.75
N VAL A 46 -16.22 -1.45 -15.68
CA VAL A 46 -17.01 -2.19 -16.67
C VAL A 46 -16.02 -2.86 -17.62
N ALA A 47 -16.23 -4.15 -17.88
CA ALA A 47 -15.42 -4.89 -18.83
C ALA A 47 -15.55 -4.27 -20.23
N ALA A 48 -14.41 -3.99 -20.86
CA ALA A 48 -14.38 -3.63 -22.26
C ALA A 48 -14.47 -4.89 -23.10
N TYR A 49 -15.28 -4.84 -24.14
CA TYR A 49 -15.37 -5.88 -25.15
C TYR A 49 -14.58 -5.45 -26.40
N GLU A 50 -13.74 -6.34 -26.89
CA GLU A 50 -12.92 -6.10 -28.07
C GLU A 50 -12.74 -7.41 -28.83
N ASP A 51 -13.20 -7.45 -30.07
CA ASP A 51 -12.89 -8.56 -30.98
C ASP A 51 -11.50 -8.34 -31.58
N ILE A 52 -10.67 -9.37 -31.51
CA ILE A 52 -9.35 -9.38 -32.12
C ILE A 52 -9.27 -10.56 -33.05
N ASP A 53 -9.28 -10.28 -34.36
CA ASP A 53 -9.08 -11.27 -35.43
C ASP A 53 -7.64 -11.15 -35.96
N ALA A 54 -6.70 -11.52 -35.11
CA ALA A 54 -5.27 -11.50 -35.42
C ALA A 54 -4.50 -12.45 -34.50
N PRO A 55 -3.34 -12.95 -34.94
CA PRO A 55 -2.45 -13.70 -34.06
C PRO A 55 -2.03 -12.87 -32.84
N VAL A 56 -2.03 -13.50 -31.69
CA VAL A 56 -1.70 -12.86 -30.40
C VAL A 56 -0.55 -13.62 -29.74
N GLU A 57 0.47 -12.89 -29.30
CA GLU A 57 1.48 -13.45 -28.43
C GLU A 57 0.95 -13.48 -26.98
N LEU A 58 0.76 -14.69 -26.46
CA LEU A 58 0.40 -14.91 -25.06
C LEU A 58 1.68 -15.02 -24.24
N VAL A 59 1.89 -14.08 -23.33
CA VAL A 59 2.98 -14.09 -22.35
C VAL A 59 2.44 -14.48 -20.99
N GLN A 60 2.97 -15.55 -20.42
CA GLN A 60 2.61 -16.03 -19.09
C GLN A 60 3.82 -15.92 -18.15
N LYS A 61 3.60 -15.42 -16.96
CA LYS A 61 4.59 -15.43 -15.90
C LYS A 61 4.35 -16.65 -14.99
N TYR A 62 5.39 -17.43 -14.80
CA TYR A 62 5.34 -18.60 -13.92
C TYR A 62 6.68 -18.77 -13.21
N GLN A 63 6.66 -18.82 -11.88
CA GLN A 63 7.85 -18.99 -11.02
C GLN A 63 9.03 -18.07 -11.38
N GLY A 64 8.73 -16.78 -11.63
CA GLY A 64 9.72 -15.78 -11.98
C GLY A 64 10.21 -15.81 -13.42
N GLY A 65 9.83 -16.81 -14.22
CA GLY A 65 10.11 -16.90 -15.65
C GLY A 65 8.97 -16.38 -16.51
N LEU A 66 9.28 -15.92 -17.73
CA LEU A 66 8.29 -15.57 -18.74
C LEU A 66 8.28 -16.64 -19.81
N TRP A 67 7.08 -17.09 -20.16
CA TRP A 67 6.82 -18.11 -21.16
C TRP A 67 5.91 -17.53 -22.22
N THR A 68 6.22 -17.76 -23.49
CA THR A 68 5.42 -17.23 -24.58
C THR A 68 4.96 -18.31 -25.53
N THR A 69 3.78 -18.08 -26.12
CA THR A 69 3.26 -18.87 -27.24
C THR A 69 2.45 -17.97 -28.17
N MET A 70 2.44 -18.31 -29.45
CA MET A 70 1.57 -17.66 -30.43
C MET A 70 0.26 -18.40 -30.50
N LEU A 71 -0.84 -17.65 -30.40
CA LEU A 71 -2.20 -18.11 -30.66
C LEU A 71 -2.70 -17.49 -31.94
N ASP A 72 -3.53 -18.24 -32.69
CA ASP A 72 -4.19 -17.76 -33.91
C ASP A 72 -5.54 -17.02 -33.62
N HIS A 73 -5.87 -16.90 -32.36
CA HIS A 73 -7.10 -16.28 -31.86
C HIS A 73 -6.85 -15.53 -30.53
N SER A 74 -7.84 -14.76 -30.09
CA SER A 74 -7.76 -14.09 -28.79
C SER A 74 -7.71 -15.11 -27.64
N PRO A 75 -6.82 -14.97 -26.66
CA PRO A 75 -6.82 -15.80 -25.44
C PRO A 75 -8.07 -15.56 -24.57
N PHE A 76 -8.87 -14.56 -24.89
CA PHE A 76 -10.13 -14.24 -24.21
C PHE A 76 -11.36 -14.76 -24.96
N ASP A 77 -11.17 -15.52 -26.02
CA ASP A 77 -12.24 -16.23 -26.72
C ASP A 77 -12.71 -17.44 -25.92
N VAL A 78 -13.24 -17.16 -24.74
CA VAL A 78 -13.74 -18.12 -23.76
C VAL A 78 -14.92 -17.53 -23.02
N VAL A 79 -15.71 -18.39 -22.36
CA VAL A 79 -16.75 -17.89 -21.45
C VAL A 79 -16.10 -17.06 -20.34
N ALA A 80 -16.42 -15.78 -20.31
CA ALA A 80 -15.86 -14.86 -19.34
C ALA A 80 -16.43 -15.12 -17.94
N TRP A 81 -15.61 -15.70 -17.07
CA TRP A 81 -15.91 -15.80 -15.66
C TRP A 81 -14.71 -15.27 -14.87
N HIS A 82 -14.90 -14.21 -14.14
CA HIS A 82 -13.82 -13.56 -13.39
C HIS A 82 -13.93 -13.74 -11.87
N GLY A 83 -15.07 -14.16 -11.35
CA GLY A 83 -15.23 -14.47 -9.91
C GLY A 83 -14.63 -13.39 -8.99
N ASN A 84 -13.69 -13.80 -8.14
CA ASN A 84 -12.96 -12.94 -7.21
C ASN A 84 -11.78 -12.19 -7.86
N LEU A 85 -11.49 -12.43 -9.12
CA LEU A 85 -10.32 -11.89 -9.83
C LEU A 85 -10.68 -10.63 -10.63
N ALA A 86 -11.84 -10.05 -10.40
CA ALA A 86 -12.22 -8.81 -11.05
C ALA A 86 -11.28 -7.68 -10.63
N PRO A 87 -10.75 -6.89 -11.58
CA PRO A 87 -9.95 -5.73 -11.23
C PRO A 87 -10.82 -4.69 -10.52
N TYR A 88 -10.22 -3.93 -9.64
CA TYR A 88 -10.83 -2.78 -8.99
C TYR A 88 -9.79 -1.68 -8.76
N ARG A 89 -10.27 -0.49 -8.50
CA ARG A 89 -9.45 0.64 -8.10
C ARG A 89 -9.98 1.26 -6.81
N TYR A 90 -9.08 1.87 -6.06
CA TYR A 90 -9.40 2.58 -4.84
C TYR A 90 -8.60 3.87 -4.78
N ASP A 91 -9.27 4.99 -4.49
CA ASP A 91 -8.60 6.27 -4.26
C ASP A 91 -8.12 6.33 -2.81
N LEU A 92 -6.82 6.29 -2.60
CA LEU A 92 -6.20 6.28 -1.26
C LEU A 92 -6.57 7.50 -0.42
N ARG A 93 -6.99 8.62 -1.04
CA ARG A 93 -7.46 9.82 -0.34
C ARG A 93 -8.79 9.62 0.37
N ARG A 94 -9.52 8.55 0.05
CA ARG A 94 -10.78 8.18 0.71
C ARG A 94 -10.58 7.33 1.95
N PHE A 95 -9.33 6.98 2.26
CA PHE A 95 -9.04 6.21 3.46
C PHE A 95 -9.40 7.01 4.70
N ASN A 96 -10.22 6.42 5.57
CA ASN A 96 -10.60 7.06 6.82
C ASN A 96 -9.53 6.82 7.88
N THR A 97 -8.68 7.81 8.08
CA THR A 97 -7.60 7.74 9.05
C THR A 97 -8.16 7.83 10.47
N ILE A 98 -7.89 6.81 11.28
CA ILE A 98 -8.25 6.82 12.70
C ILE A 98 -7.02 7.21 13.49
N ASN A 99 -7.12 8.29 14.24
CA ASN A 99 -6.05 8.74 15.14
C ASN A 99 -6.61 9.61 16.25
N THR A 100 -5.84 9.81 17.30
CA THR A 100 -6.18 10.68 18.45
C THR A 100 -5.08 11.71 18.65
N VAL A 101 -5.36 12.77 19.37
CA VAL A 101 -4.38 13.81 19.74
C VAL A 101 -3.79 13.60 21.13
N SER A 102 -4.29 12.65 21.89
CA SER A 102 -3.87 12.40 23.28
C SER A 102 -2.82 11.31 23.42
N PHE A 103 -2.95 10.25 22.66
CA PHE A 103 -2.01 9.13 22.66
C PHE A 103 -1.81 8.59 21.25
N ASP A 104 -0.58 8.23 20.95
CA ASP A 104 -0.22 7.56 19.71
C ASP A 104 -0.71 6.12 19.68
N HIS A 105 -1.05 5.66 18.50
CA HIS A 105 -1.25 4.23 18.27
C HIS A 105 0.07 3.64 17.77
N PRO A 106 0.70 2.74 18.53
CA PRO A 106 2.06 2.28 18.25
C PRO A 106 2.15 1.35 17.03
N ASP A 107 1.02 0.81 16.57
CA ASP A 107 0.98 -0.17 15.50
C ASP A 107 0.44 0.44 14.20
N PRO A 108 1.24 0.49 13.11
CA PRO A 108 0.81 1.03 11.82
C PRO A 108 -0.29 0.21 11.13
N SER A 109 -0.66 -0.96 11.66
CA SER A 109 -1.76 -1.78 11.10
C SER A 109 -3.09 -1.04 11.02
N ILE A 110 -3.29 0.02 11.82
CA ILE A 110 -4.48 0.89 11.71
C ILE A 110 -4.60 1.58 10.34
N PHE A 111 -3.53 1.61 9.57
CA PHE A 111 -3.47 2.21 8.25
C PHE A 111 -3.46 1.17 7.11
N THR A 112 -3.77 -0.09 7.42
CA THR A 112 -3.85 -1.16 6.42
C THR A 112 -5.06 -0.97 5.52
N VAL A 113 -4.82 -0.88 4.22
CA VAL A 113 -5.87 -0.79 3.19
C VAL A 113 -6.33 -2.18 2.78
N LEU A 114 -5.39 -3.06 2.51
CA LEU A 114 -5.63 -4.44 2.08
C LEU A 114 -4.63 -5.38 2.74
N THR A 115 -5.07 -6.59 3.01
CA THR A 115 -4.24 -7.68 3.55
C THR A 115 -4.36 -8.94 2.71
N SER A 116 -3.24 -9.63 2.52
CA SER A 116 -3.19 -11.01 2.05
C SER A 116 -2.88 -11.89 3.27
N PRO A 117 -3.86 -12.63 3.81
CA PRO A 117 -3.67 -13.39 5.05
C PRO A 117 -2.79 -14.62 4.86
N THR A 118 -2.30 -15.16 5.98
CA THR A 118 -1.71 -16.50 6.10
C THR A 118 -2.58 -17.38 7.00
N ASP A 119 -2.19 -18.64 7.16
CA ASP A 119 -2.81 -19.57 8.12
C ASP A 119 -2.43 -19.23 9.58
N THR A 120 -1.44 -18.38 9.77
CA THR A 120 -1.02 -17.92 11.09
C THR A 120 -1.77 -16.64 11.46
N ALA A 121 -2.59 -16.72 12.49
CA ALA A 121 -3.33 -15.54 12.96
C ALA A 121 -2.39 -14.39 13.34
N GLY A 122 -2.73 -13.17 12.91
CA GLY A 122 -1.94 -11.97 13.16
C GLY A 122 -0.67 -11.83 12.33
N THR A 123 -0.43 -12.73 11.37
CA THR A 123 0.70 -12.64 10.44
C THR A 123 0.18 -12.67 9.02
N ALA A 124 0.37 -11.61 8.29
CA ALA A 124 0.00 -11.53 6.88
C ALA A 124 1.12 -12.10 5.99
N ASN A 125 0.74 -12.54 4.78
CA ASN A 125 1.68 -12.79 3.70
C ASN A 125 2.15 -11.46 3.08
N CYS A 126 1.23 -10.52 2.93
CA CYS A 126 1.52 -9.16 2.47
C CYS A 126 0.41 -8.21 2.97
N ASP A 127 0.80 -7.12 3.57
CA ASP A 127 -0.09 -6.01 3.89
C ASP A 127 0.22 -4.82 2.99
N PHE A 128 -0.81 -4.11 2.59
CA PHE A 128 -0.67 -2.82 1.94
C PHE A 128 -1.14 -1.73 2.91
N VAL A 129 -0.19 -0.99 3.43
CA VAL A 129 -0.37 0.06 4.43
C VAL A 129 -0.10 1.41 3.79
N ILE A 130 -0.83 2.45 4.17
CA ILE A 130 -0.59 3.82 3.71
C ILE A 130 -0.37 4.76 4.88
N PHE A 131 0.36 5.82 4.63
CA PHE A 131 0.54 6.93 5.55
C PHE A 131 -0.02 8.19 4.89
N PRO A 132 -1.34 8.41 5.01
CA PRO A 132 -2.02 9.55 4.40
C PRO A 132 -1.89 10.80 5.28
N PRO A 133 -2.43 11.95 4.85
CA PRO A 133 -2.61 13.10 5.73
C PRO A 133 -3.36 12.68 7.00
N ARG A 134 -2.82 13.08 8.16
CA ARG A 134 -3.33 12.63 9.44
C ARG A 134 -2.94 13.56 10.57
N TRP A 135 -3.69 13.53 11.67
CA TRP A 135 -3.27 14.12 12.91
C TRP A 135 -2.13 13.30 13.52
N MET A 136 -1.04 13.96 13.82
CA MET A 136 0.05 13.39 14.61
C MET A 136 -0.29 13.59 16.07
N VAL A 137 -0.17 12.53 16.85
CA VAL A 137 -0.36 12.62 18.29
C VAL A 137 0.79 13.44 18.88
N ALA A 138 0.44 14.40 19.73
CA ALA A 138 1.40 15.32 20.31
C ALA A 138 1.36 15.35 21.84
N GLU A 139 0.19 15.22 22.43
CA GLU A 139 0.05 15.15 23.88
C GLU A 139 0.45 13.76 24.38
N ASN A 140 1.18 13.69 25.47
CA ASN A 140 1.57 12.44 26.14
C ASN A 140 2.28 11.40 25.25
N THR A 141 2.75 11.79 24.08
CA THR A 141 3.38 10.85 23.12
C THR A 141 4.74 11.37 22.70
N PHE A 142 5.72 10.49 22.77
CA PHE A 142 7.06 10.78 22.29
C PHE A 142 7.09 10.73 20.75
N ARG A 143 7.70 11.73 20.14
CA ARG A 143 8.07 11.72 18.72
C ARG A 143 9.59 11.59 18.62
N PRO A 144 10.12 10.92 17.70
CA PRO A 144 9.66 10.28 16.47
C PRO A 144 9.06 8.88 16.70
N PRO A 145 8.68 8.18 15.60
CA PRO A 145 8.37 6.75 15.67
C PRO A 145 9.49 5.98 16.35
N TRP A 146 9.14 4.94 17.09
CA TRP A 146 10.09 4.14 17.83
C TRP A 146 11.04 3.40 16.88
N PHE A 147 12.30 3.27 17.27
CA PHE A 147 13.19 2.27 16.68
C PHE A 147 12.62 0.88 16.95
N HIS A 148 12.47 0.08 15.92
CA HIS A 148 11.81 -1.21 16.01
C HIS A 148 12.39 -2.24 15.04
N ARG A 149 11.90 -3.45 15.12
CA ARG A 149 12.11 -4.53 14.16
C ARG A 149 10.78 -5.21 13.92
N ASN A 150 10.64 -5.76 12.74
CA ASN A 150 9.45 -6.48 12.32
C ASN A 150 9.80 -7.90 11.90
N VAL A 151 8.89 -8.83 12.10
CA VAL A 151 9.01 -10.20 11.57
C VAL A 151 8.84 -10.27 10.07
N MET A 152 8.28 -9.22 9.47
CA MET A 152 8.13 -9.04 8.04
C MET A 152 9.17 -8.04 7.51
N SER A 153 9.51 -8.16 6.23
CA SER A 153 10.22 -7.08 5.53
C SER A 153 9.25 -5.97 5.20
N GLU A 154 9.74 -4.73 5.23
CA GLU A 154 8.96 -3.53 4.93
C GLU A 154 9.52 -2.85 3.68
N PHE A 155 8.73 -2.82 2.61
CA PHE A 155 9.04 -2.02 1.43
C PHE A 155 8.21 -0.75 1.47
N MET A 156 8.86 0.38 1.69
CA MET A 156 8.22 1.68 1.81
C MET A 156 8.51 2.55 0.59
N GLY A 157 7.49 3.24 0.10
CA GLY A 157 7.61 4.21 -0.99
C GLY A 157 6.90 5.52 -0.70
N LEU A 158 7.46 6.63 -1.18
CA LEU A 158 6.84 7.94 -1.08
C LEU A 158 6.15 8.30 -2.40
N ILE A 159 4.83 8.47 -2.35
CA ILE A 159 4.01 8.85 -3.52
C ILE A 159 4.05 10.35 -3.72
N THR A 160 3.85 11.13 -2.66
CA THR A 160 3.86 12.59 -2.71
C THR A 160 4.22 13.20 -1.36
N GLY A 161 4.76 14.42 -1.39
CA GLY A 161 5.09 15.21 -0.20
C GLY A 161 6.37 14.79 0.49
N ALA A 162 6.37 14.81 1.81
CA ALA A 162 7.47 14.40 2.66
C ALA A 162 7.01 13.38 3.69
N TYR A 163 7.90 12.49 4.09
CA TYR A 163 7.65 11.52 5.15
C TYR A 163 8.21 12.02 6.47
N ASP A 164 7.45 11.90 7.54
CA ASP A 164 7.76 12.48 8.85
C ASP A 164 9.00 11.91 9.55
N ALA A 165 9.31 10.65 9.31
CA ALA A 165 10.49 10.01 9.89
C ALA A 165 11.79 10.29 9.11
N LYS A 166 11.73 10.93 7.95
CA LYS A 166 12.87 11.21 7.09
C LYS A 166 12.64 12.45 6.23
N ALA A 167 13.10 13.59 6.75
CA ALA A 167 12.90 14.87 6.07
C ALA A 167 13.68 15.01 4.76
N ASP A 168 14.87 14.41 4.69
CA ASP A 168 15.77 14.49 3.54
C ASP A 168 16.12 13.12 2.97
N GLY A 169 16.39 13.06 1.67
CA GLY A 169 16.85 11.86 0.97
C GLY A 169 15.75 10.83 0.67
N PHE A 170 14.49 11.10 1.02
CA PHE A 170 13.33 10.27 0.67
C PHE A 170 12.33 11.12 -0.10
N SER A 171 12.51 11.18 -1.40
CA SER A 171 11.71 12.00 -2.31
C SER A 171 10.59 11.20 -2.97
N PRO A 172 9.53 11.84 -3.47
CA PRO A 172 8.49 11.16 -4.23
C PRO A 172 9.04 10.30 -5.37
N GLY A 173 8.68 9.02 -5.38
CA GLY A 173 9.22 7.98 -6.26
C GLY A 173 10.42 7.24 -5.70
N GLY A 174 10.99 7.69 -4.59
CA GLY A 174 11.97 6.93 -3.84
C GLY A 174 11.32 5.79 -3.06
N ALA A 175 12.14 4.79 -2.71
CA ALA A 175 11.72 3.67 -1.90
C ALA A 175 12.85 3.21 -0.99
N SER A 176 12.48 2.51 0.10
CA SER A 176 13.40 1.84 1.00
C SER A 176 12.91 0.43 1.30
N LEU A 177 13.84 -0.48 1.53
CA LEU A 177 13.56 -1.84 1.98
C LEU A 177 14.22 -2.06 3.33
N HIS A 178 13.41 -2.34 4.32
CA HIS A 178 13.85 -2.79 5.63
C HIS A 178 13.69 -4.31 5.70
N ASN A 179 14.79 -5.01 5.75
CA ASN A 179 14.77 -6.46 5.79
C ASN A 179 14.19 -6.98 7.10
N GLN A 180 13.60 -8.17 7.03
CA GLN A 180 13.09 -8.89 8.19
C GLN A 180 14.09 -8.84 9.37
N MET A 181 13.57 -8.48 10.54
CA MET A 181 14.30 -8.38 11.80
C MET A 181 15.49 -7.39 11.84
N SER A 182 15.66 -6.60 10.78
CA SER A 182 16.59 -5.47 10.80
C SER A 182 16.05 -4.34 11.67
N GLY A 183 16.84 -3.87 12.64
CA GLY A 183 16.48 -2.70 13.43
C GLY A 183 16.49 -1.44 12.55
N HIS A 184 15.41 -0.66 12.60
CA HIS A 184 15.27 0.58 11.84
C HIS A 184 14.38 1.60 12.57
N GLY A 185 14.36 2.83 12.08
CA GLY A 185 13.63 3.93 12.67
C GLY A 185 13.94 5.25 11.96
N PRO A 186 13.65 6.39 12.60
CA PRO A 186 13.91 7.70 12.04
C PRO A 186 15.40 7.95 11.83
N ASP A 187 15.73 8.81 10.88
CA ASP A 187 17.11 9.29 10.76
C ASP A 187 17.50 10.20 11.94
N GLN A 188 18.80 10.48 12.07
CA GLN A 188 19.33 11.24 13.20
C GLN A 188 18.77 12.66 13.26
N ALA A 189 18.56 13.31 12.12
CA ALA A 189 18.04 14.67 12.07
C ALA A 189 16.58 14.72 12.52
N SER A 190 15.75 13.82 12.01
CA SER A 190 14.35 13.66 12.40
C SER A 190 14.21 13.29 13.86
N TYR A 191 15.05 12.38 14.37
CA TYR A 191 15.08 12.00 15.76
C TYR A 191 15.40 13.19 16.67
N ASN A 192 16.46 13.93 16.39
CA ASN A 192 16.87 15.08 17.19
C ASN A 192 15.83 16.20 17.19
N SER A 193 15.22 16.45 16.03
CA SER A 193 14.14 17.42 15.90
C SER A 193 12.93 17.01 16.73
N ALA A 194 12.55 15.76 16.69
CA ALA A 194 11.37 15.26 17.39
C ALA A 194 11.56 15.19 18.91
N VAL A 195 12.75 14.85 19.39
CA VAL A 195 13.07 14.83 20.84
C VAL A 195 12.92 16.23 21.46
N ASN A 196 13.22 17.27 20.71
CA ASN A 196 13.17 18.66 21.16
C ASN A 196 11.86 19.37 20.77
N ALA A 197 10.94 18.68 20.10
CA ALA A 197 9.70 19.29 19.68
C ALA A 197 8.74 19.54 20.85
N GLU A 198 8.05 20.68 20.80
CA GLU A 198 6.93 20.90 21.68
C GLU A 198 5.81 19.93 21.35
N LEU A 199 5.35 19.16 22.35
CA LEU A 199 4.27 18.19 22.14
C LEU A 199 2.93 18.90 22.13
N LYS A 200 2.42 19.14 20.93
CA LYS A 200 1.09 19.68 20.67
C LYS A 200 0.52 19.08 19.40
N PRO A 201 -0.82 19.05 19.25
CA PRO A 201 -1.46 18.50 18.06
C PRO A 201 -0.90 19.13 16.78
N HIS A 202 -0.50 18.28 15.84
CA HIS A 202 0.01 18.68 14.53
C HIS A 202 -0.64 17.82 13.45
N LYS A 203 -1.10 18.44 12.38
CA LYS A 203 -1.63 17.73 11.23
C LYS A 203 -0.56 17.60 10.17
N GLN A 204 -0.20 16.39 9.84
CA GLN A 204 0.64 16.10 8.69
C GLN A 204 -0.23 16.18 7.44
N GLU A 205 0.07 17.12 6.55
CA GLU A 205 -0.68 17.39 5.34
C GLU A 205 0.21 17.19 4.09
N ASN A 206 -0.44 17.10 2.93
CA ASN A 206 0.23 17.03 1.62
C ASN A 206 1.25 15.89 1.51
N THR A 207 0.98 14.78 2.15
CA THR A 207 1.82 13.60 2.14
C THR A 207 1.02 12.35 1.78
N MET A 208 1.64 11.42 1.12
CA MET A 208 1.15 10.07 0.91
C MET A 208 2.34 9.15 0.73
N ALA A 209 2.53 8.25 1.67
CA ALA A 209 3.48 7.16 1.57
C ALA A 209 2.73 5.82 1.68
N PHE A 210 3.40 4.74 1.31
CA PHE A 210 2.91 3.38 1.52
C PHE A 210 4.02 2.49 2.05
N MET A 211 3.62 1.40 2.64
CA MET A 211 4.46 0.31 3.10
C MET A 211 3.82 -1.03 2.75
#